data_8ceb0e6fe643fb937430b1d7d8412990
#
_entry.id   8ceb0e6fe643fb937430b1d7d8412990
#
_cell.length_a   1.000
_cell.length_b   1.000
_cell.length_c   1.000
_cell.angle_alpha   90.00
_cell.angle_beta   90.00
_cell.angle_gamma   90.00
#
_symmetry.space_group_name_H-M   'P 1'
#
loop_
_entity.id
_entity.type
_entity.pdbx_description
1 polymer ?
#
loop_
_entity_poly.entity_id
_entity_poly.type
_entity_poly.pdbx_seq_one_letter_code
_entity_poly.pdbx_strand_id
1 'polypeptide(L)'
;MEFIGEEMVNDAFNYWLEKNGFEARVFGLENAFAWNPYSDLIYYSVVMSEQADIMFYEYVDELGLKYEIDNFWLAFLHELGHSETWCFVEEEDYDIPKNITNYDYYRLPREAVATEWAVRFINEHADLVRDLTRIVGPVIDKFFELNEIER
;
A
#
# COMPACT_ATOMS: atom_id res chain seq x y z
N MET A 1 -14.78 9.09 15.02
CA MET A 1 -13.65 9.44 15.91
C MET A 1 -12.55 10.09 15.08
N GLU A 2 -12.10 11.26 15.49
CA GLU A 2 -10.98 11.91 14.84
C GLU A 2 -9.66 11.46 15.48
N PHE A 3 -8.65 11.25 14.64
CA PHE A 3 -7.32 10.90 15.11
C PHE A 3 -6.43 12.15 15.16
N ILE A 4 -5.52 12.17 16.12
CA ILE A 4 -4.55 13.26 16.28
C ILE A 4 -3.27 12.91 15.52
N GLY A 5 -2.73 13.86 14.75
CA GLY A 5 -1.42 13.68 14.11
C GLY A 5 -1.46 12.97 12.76
N GLU A 6 -2.63 12.83 12.14
CA GLU A 6 -2.74 12.23 10.80
C GLU A 6 -1.87 12.96 9.78
N GLU A 7 -1.81 14.28 9.86
CA GLU A 7 -0.99 15.07 8.94
C GLU A 7 0.51 14.78 9.07
N MET A 8 1.00 14.39 10.25
CA MET A 8 2.40 13.98 10.41
C MET A 8 2.70 12.73 9.57
N VAL A 9 1.75 11.77 9.59
CA VAL A 9 1.88 10.52 8.84
C VAL A 9 1.84 10.81 7.34
N ASN A 10 0.88 11.63 6.92
CA ASN A 10 0.75 12.02 5.52
C ASN A 10 2.02 12.71 5.02
N ASP A 11 2.56 13.63 5.80
CA ASP A 11 3.78 14.38 5.45
C ASP A 11 4.99 13.45 5.34
N ALA A 12 5.12 12.46 6.23
CA ALA A 12 6.22 11.52 6.21
C ALA A 12 6.17 10.63 4.95
N PHE A 13 5.00 10.09 4.61
CA PHE A 13 4.82 9.34 3.37
C PHE A 13 5.13 10.20 2.15
N ASN A 14 4.61 11.43 2.13
CA ASN A 14 4.77 12.32 0.98
C ASN A 14 6.23 12.76 0.81
N TYR A 15 6.97 12.93 1.91
CA TYR A 15 8.40 13.20 1.84
C TYR A 15 9.13 12.07 1.10
N TRP A 16 8.84 10.81 1.46
CA TRP A 16 9.46 9.66 0.81
C TRP A 16 9.06 9.57 -0.67
N LEU A 17 7.77 9.77 -0.96
CA LEU A 17 7.27 9.73 -2.34
C LEU A 17 7.94 10.79 -3.21
N GLU A 18 8.00 12.02 -2.73
CA GLU A 18 8.60 13.14 -3.46
C GLU A 18 10.10 12.93 -3.66
N LYS A 19 10.79 12.50 -2.62
CA LYS A 19 12.23 12.21 -2.66
C LYS A 19 12.58 11.18 -3.73
N ASN A 20 11.71 10.21 -3.96
CA ASN A 20 11.94 9.12 -4.90
C ASN A 20 11.26 9.36 -6.26
N GLY A 21 10.74 10.55 -6.52
CA GLY A 21 10.23 10.94 -7.83
C GLY A 21 8.85 10.40 -8.17
N PHE A 22 8.07 9.93 -7.18
CA PHE A 22 6.71 9.49 -7.41
C PHE A 22 5.75 10.68 -7.44
N GLU A 23 4.76 10.63 -8.32
CA GLU A 23 3.74 11.68 -8.43
C GLU A 23 2.61 11.49 -7.43
N ALA A 24 2.29 10.25 -7.09
CA ALA A 24 1.25 9.92 -6.11
C ALA A 24 1.54 10.57 -4.75
N ARG A 25 0.47 10.91 -4.02
CA ARG A 25 0.59 11.46 -2.66
C ARG A 25 -0.36 10.72 -1.74
N VAL A 26 0.01 10.68 -0.46
CA VAL A 26 -0.86 10.15 0.59
C VAL A 26 -1.78 11.29 1.04
N PHE A 27 -3.07 11.00 1.09
CA PHE A 27 -4.08 11.99 1.47
C PHE A 27 -4.56 11.82 2.91
N GLY A 28 -4.72 10.56 3.35
CA GLY A 28 -5.20 10.37 4.70
C GLY A 28 -5.55 8.95 5.08
N LEU A 29 -6.06 8.84 6.30
CA LEU A 29 -6.45 7.60 6.93
C LEU A 29 -7.87 7.20 6.51
N GLU A 30 -8.03 5.94 6.15
CA GLU A 30 -9.31 5.35 5.78
C GLU A 30 -9.46 3.97 6.42
N ASN A 31 -10.58 3.29 6.14
CA ASN A 31 -10.84 1.95 6.67
C ASN A 31 -10.01 0.86 6.00
N ALA A 32 -9.48 1.14 4.83
CA ALA A 32 -8.65 0.22 4.07
C ALA A 32 -7.65 0.99 3.23
N PHE A 33 -6.56 0.33 2.86
CA PHE A 33 -5.66 0.89 1.85
C PHE A 33 -6.40 1.01 0.53
N ALA A 34 -6.22 2.13 -0.16
CA ALA A 34 -6.88 2.41 -1.43
C ALA A 34 -6.09 3.43 -2.23
N TRP A 35 -6.32 3.43 -3.52
CA TRP A 35 -5.77 4.44 -4.42
C TRP A 35 -6.88 4.98 -5.31
N ASN A 36 -6.92 6.31 -5.46
CA ASN A 36 -7.92 6.99 -6.28
C ASN A 36 -7.31 7.34 -7.64
N PRO A 37 -7.83 6.76 -8.75
CA PRO A 37 -7.27 6.99 -10.09
C PRO A 37 -7.45 8.41 -10.62
N TYR A 38 -8.46 9.13 -10.14
CA TYR A 38 -8.77 10.47 -10.66
C TYR A 38 -7.87 11.54 -10.05
N SER A 39 -7.43 11.35 -8.82
CA SER A 39 -6.63 12.32 -8.09
C SER A 39 -5.20 11.87 -7.80
N ASP A 40 -4.89 10.59 -8.09
CA ASP A 40 -3.59 9.97 -7.78
C ASP A 40 -3.25 10.09 -6.29
N LEU A 41 -4.24 9.83 -5.43
CA LEU A 41 -4.11 9.90 -3.99
C LEU A 41 -4.21 8.50 -3.38
N ILE A 42 -3.33 8.24 -2.41
CA ILE A 42 -3.29 6.99 -1.66
C ILE A 42 -3.88 7.23 -0.27
N TYR A 43 -4.72 6.30 0.17
CA TYR A 43 -5.26 6.26 1.53
C TYR A 43 -4.66 5.07 2.25
N TYR A 44 -4.36 5.22 3.53
CA TYR A 44 -3.79 4.14 4.33
C TYR A 44 -4.72 3.73 5.46
N SER A 45 -4.54 2.52 5.97
CA SER A 45 -5.32 1.98 7.08
C SER A 45 -4.41 1.46 8.17
N VAL A 46 -4.81 1.62 9.43
CA VAL A 46 -4.10 1.05 10.57
C VAL A 46 -4.70 -0.30 11.00
N VAL A 47 -5.81 -0.69 10.39
CA VAL A 47 -6.50 -1.95 10.67
C VAL A 47 -6.67 -2.73 9.38
N MET A 48 -6.23 -3.99 9.37
CA MET A 48 -6.34 -4.85 8.19
C MET A 48 -7.03 -6.17 8.53
N SER A 49 -7.73 -6.73 7.54
CA SER A 49 -8.37 -8.04 7.69
C SER A 49 -7.31 -9.13 7.69
N GLU A 50 -7.28 -9.95 8.75
CA GLU A 50 -6.35 -11.07 8.86
C GLU A 50 -6.46 -12.05 7.69
N GLN A 51 -7.67 -12.38 7.26
CA GLN A 51 -7.89 -13.30 6.14
C GLN A 51 -7.40 -12.72 4.81
N ALA A 52 -7.66 -11.45 4.57
CA ALA A 52 -7.17 -10.78 3.37
C ALA A 52 -5.64 -10.73 3.36
N ASP A 53 -5.02 -10.52 4.52
CA ASP A 53 -3.56 -10.52 4.66
C ASP A 53 -2.95 -11.85 4.26
N ILE A 54 -3.54 -12.96 4.73
CA ILE A 54 -3.04 -14.31 4.42
C ILE A 54 -3.07 -14.56 2.91
N MET A 55 -4.19 -14.26 2.25
CA MET A 55 -4.33 -14.46 0.81
C MET A 55 -3.36 -13.58 0.02
N PHE A 56 -3.14 -12.37 0.49
CA PHE A 56 -2.22 -11.43 -0.14
C PHE A 56 -0.77 -11.94 -0.05
N TYR A 57 -0.34 -12.40 1.12
CA TYR A 57 1.00 -12.95 1.31
C TYR A 57 1.25 -14.19 0.48
N GLU A 58 0.24 -15.05 0.34
CA GLU A 58 0.36 -16.23 -0.53
C GLU A 58 0.67 -15.81 -1.97
N TYR A 59 -0.01 -14.78 -2.45
CA TYR A 59 0.20 -14.29 -3.82
C TYR A 59 1.59 -13.67 -3.98
N VAL A 60 2.04 -12.84 -3.03
CA VAL A 60 3.37 -12.24 -3.13
C VAL A 60 4.49 -13.28 -3.06
N ASP A 61 4.28 -14.36 -2.30
CA ASP A 61 5.23 -15.46 -2.28
C ASP A 61 5.31 -16.16 -3.64
N GLU A 62 4.18 -16.38 -4.30
CA GLU A 62 4.14 -16.93 -5.66
C GLU A 62 4.91 -16.04 -6.64
N LEU A 63 4.90 -14.72 -6.44
CA LEU A 63 5.60 -13.77 -7.29
C LEU A 63 7.09 -13.66 -6.99
N GLY A 64 7.58 -14.35 -5.96
CA GLY A 64 9.00 -14.40 -5.66
C GLY A 64 9.52 -13.25 -4.82
N LEU A 65 8.74 -12.78 -3.85
CA LEU A 65 9.20 -11.78 -2.89
C LEU A 65 10.41 -12.31 -2.12
N LYS A 66 11.53 -11.57 -2.14
CA LYS A 66 12.82 -12.01 -1.58
C LYS A 66 13.08 -11.56 -0.15
N TYR A 67 12.32 -10.59 0.34
CA TYR A 67 12.56 -9.97 1.64
C TYR A 67 11.30 -10.07 2.50
N GLU A 68 11.49 -10.21 3.81
CA GLU A 68 10.38 -10.10 4.74
C GLU A 68 10.00 -8.61 4.86
N ILE A 69 8.69 -8.35 4.85
CA ILE A 69 8.15 -7.01 4.96
C ILE A 69 6.79 -7.09 5.67
N ASP A 70 6.54 -6.15 6.58
CA ASP A 70 5.24 -6.06 7.23
C ASP A 70 4.15 -5.75 6.21
N ASN A 71 2.97 -6.33 6.42
CA ASN A 71 1.86 -6.17 5.51
C ASN A 71 1.42 -4.71 5.33
N PHE A 72 1.61 -3.87 6.36
CA PHE A 72 1.33 -2.44 6.28
C PHE A 72 2.11 -1.78 5.13
N TRP A 73 3.42 -2.03 5.06
CA TRP A 73 4.27 -1.47 4.00
C TRP A 73 3.98 -2.09 2.64
N LEU A 74 3.72 -3.39 2.63
CA LEU A 74 3.40 -4.10 1.40
C LEU A 74 2.08 -3.59 0.80
N ALA A 75 1.06 -3.34 1.64
CA ALA A 75 -0.20 -2.78 1.21
C ALA A 75 -0.03 -1.37 0.65
N PHE A 76 0.78 -0.54 1.29
CA PHE A 76 1.10 0.80 0.77
C PHE A 76 1.76 0.71 -0.61
N LEU A 77 2.76 -0.15 -0.76
CA LEU A 77 3.47 -0.32 -2.04
C LEU A 77 2.57 -0.90 -3.12
N HIS A 78 1.60 -1.74 -2.76
CA HIS A 78 0.59 -2.22 -3.69
C HIS A 78 -0.24 -1.06 -4.25
N GLU A 79 -0.70 -0.14 -3.37
CA GLU A 79 -1.45 1.03 -3.81
C GLU A 79 -0.59 1.97 -4.69
N LEU A 80 0.68 2.15 -4.33
CA LEU A 80 1.62 2.87 -5.17
C LEU A 80 1.79 2.18 -6.53
N GLY A 81 1.76 0.84 -6.53
CA GLY A 81 1.78 0.04 -7.75
C GLY A 81 0.62 0.34 -8.68
N HIS A 82 -0.58 0.58 -8.14
CA HIS A 82 -1.72 1.03 -8.95
C HIS A 82 -1.40 2.34 -9.66
N SER A 83 -0.84 3.30 -8.94
CA SER A 83 -0.45 4.60 -9.52
C SER A 83 0.57 4.42 -10.65
N GLU A 84 1.60 3.59 -10.41
CA GLU A 84 2.70 3.42 -11.35
C GLU A 84 2.32 2.57 -12.57
N THR A 85 1.29 1.75 -12.47
CA THR A 85 0.88 0.84 -13.56
C THR A 85 -0.44 1.22 -14.22
N TRP A 86 -1.08 2.31 -13.78
CA TRP A 86 -2.40 2.70 -14.26
C TRP A 86 -2.51 2.72 -15.77
N CYS A 87 -1.53 3.30 -16.47
CA CYS A 87 -1.55 3.45 -17.91
C CYS A 87 -1.34 2.13 -18.69
N PHE A 88 -1.00 1.04 -18.00
CA PHE A 88 -0.77 -0.27 -18.61
C PHE A 88 -1.95 -1.23 -18.41
N VAL A 89 -3.06 -0.76 -17.82
CA VAL A 89 -4.22 -1.60 -17.50
C VAL A 89 -5.39 -1.20 -18.39
N GLU A 90 -6.04 -2.20 -19.02
CA GLU A 90 -7.19 -1.96 -19.90
C GLU A 90 -8.42 -1.56 -19.05
N GLU A 91 -9.33 -0.78 -19.66
CA GLU A 91 -10.52 -0.26 -18.97
C GLU A 91 -11.40 -1.37 -18.39
N GLU A 92 -11.60 -2.47 -19.11
CA GLU A 92 -12.37 -3.62 -18.65
C GLU A 92 -11.80 -4.31 -17.42
N ASP A 93 -10.50 -4.11 -17.14
CA ASP A 93 -9.84 -4.70 -15.97
C ASP A 93 -10.27 -4.06 -14.66
N TYR A 94 -11.09 -3.01 -14.71
CA TYR A 94 -11.62 -2.35 -13.52
C TYR A 94 -12.95 -2.94 -13.06
N ASP A 95 -13.55 -3.82 -13.83
CA ASP A 95 -14.79 -4.49 -13.45
C ASP A 95 -14.51 -5.58 -12.42
N ILE A 96 -15.12 -5.46 -11.24
CA ILE A 96 -14.97 -6.46 -10.17
C ILE A 96 -16.22 -7.32 -10.13
N PRO A 97 -16.09 -8.65 -10.34
CA PRO A 97 -17.21 -9.56 -10.23
C PRO A 97 -17.83 -9.54 -8.81
N LYS A 98 -19.14 -9.71 -8.72
CA LYS A 98 -19.82 -9.86 -7.45
C LYS A 98 -19.41 -11.17 -6.79
N ASN A 99 -19.29 -11.18 -5.47
CA ASN A 99 -18.94 -12.37 -4.67
C ASN A 99 -17.56 -12.95 -4.99
N ILE A 100 -16.63 -12.10 -5.43
CA ILE A 100 -15.25 -12.52 -5.67
C ILE A 100 -14.57 -12.95 -4.37
N THR A 101 -13.79 -14.02 -4.42
CA THR A 101 -12.98 -14.45 -3.27
C THR A 101 -11.72 -13.60 -3.16
N ASN A 102 -11.09 -13.54 -1.96
CA ASN A 102 -9.81 -12.86 -1.79
C ASN A 102 -8.72 -13.45 -2.68
N TYR A 103 -8.74 -14.77 -2.88
CA TYR A 103 -7.81 -15.45 -3.78
C TYR A 103 -7.90 -14.89 -5.20
N ASP A 104 -9.11 -14.79 -5.74
CA ASP A 104 -9.33 -14.30 -7.11
C ASP A 104 -9.15 -12.78 -7.21
N TYR A 105 -9.50 -12.03 -6.16
CA TYR A 105 -9.38 -10.57 -6.14
C TYR A 105 -7.95 -10.13 -6.42
N TYR A 106 -6.97 -10.70 -5.71
CA TYR A 106 -5.57 -10.30 -5.89
C TYR A 106 -5.00 -10.73 -7.24
N ARG A 107 -5.70 -11.59 -7.98
CA ARG A 107 -5.30 -12.07 -9.29
C ARG A 107 -6.05 -11.41 -10.44
N LEU A 108 -6.97 -10.46 -10.15
CA LEU A 108 -7.56 -9.61 -11.18
C LEU A 108 -6.44 -8.84 -11.88
N PRO A 109 -6.54 -8.60 -13.21
CA PRO A 109 -5.42 -8.00 -13.95
C PRO A 109 -4.84 -6.74 -13.31
N ARG A 110 -5.69 -5.78 -12.93
CA ARG A 110 -5.20 -4.54 -12.33
C ARG A 110 -4.57 -4.75 -10.96
N GLU A 111 -5.12 -5.66 -10.13
CA GLU A 111 -4.58 -5.96 -8.79
C GLU A 111 -3.28 -6.76 -8.93
N ALA A 112 -3.24 -7.72 -9.84
CA ALA A 112 -2.04 -8.51 -10.11
C ALA A 112 -0.88 -7.64 -10.59
N VAL A 113 -1.12 -6.74 -11.52
CA VAL A 113 -0.10 -5.84 -12.07
C VAL A 113 0.45 -4.92 -10.98
N ALA A 114 -0.41 -4.38 -10.12
CA ALA A 114 0.01 -3.53 -8.99
C ALA A 114 0.87 -4.32 -8.00
N THR A 115 0.47 -5.54 -7.67
CA THR A 115 1.23 -6.40 -6.75
C THR A 115 2.56 -6.84 -7.36
N GLU A 116 2.59 -7.18 -8.65
CA GLU A 116 3.82 -7.50 -9.37
C GLU A 116 4.80 -6.32 -9.33
N TRP A 117 4.29 -5.11 -9.53
CA TRP A 117 5.10 -3.90 -9.41
C TRP A 117 5.70 -3.78 -8.02
N ALA A 118 4.87 -3.96 -6.98
CA ALA A 118 5.32 -3.85 -5.58
C ALA A 118 6.40 -4.87 -5.26
N VAL A 119 6.22 -6.13 -5.66
CA VAL A 119 7.21 -7.20 -5.42
C VAL A 119 8.52 -6.89 -6.14
N ARG A 120 8.44 -6.48 -7.39
CA ARG A 120 9.62 -6.11 -8.17
C ARG A 120 10.34 -4.91 -7.53
N PHE A 121 9.58 -3.90 -7.11
CA PHE A 121 10.16 -2.72 -6.45
C PHE A 121 10.91 -3.12 -5.17
N ILE A 122 10.29 -3.95 -4.32
CA ILE A 122 10.92 -4.42 -3.10
C ILE A 122 12.20 -5.21 -3.40
N ASN A 123 12.13 -6.12 -4.37
CA ASN A 123 13.27 -6.97 -4.72
C ASN A 123 14.43 -6.18 -5.32
N GLU A 124 14.14 -5.16 -6.12
CA GLU A 124 15.16 -4.36 -6.81
C GLU A 124 15.62 -3.13 -6.01
N HIS A 125 14.79 -2.64 -5.10
CA HIS A 125 15.02 -1.39 -4.36
C HIS A 125 14.80 -1.56 -2.86
N ALA A 126 15.36 -2.64 -2.29
CA ALA A 126 15.21 -2.92 -0.86
C ALA A 126 15.73 -1.78 0.02
N ASP A 127 16.75 -1.04 -0.43
CA ASP A 127 17.28 0.13 0.26
C ASP A 127 16.26 1.27 0.35
N LEU A 128 15.48 1.50 -0.71
CA LEU A 128 14.42 2.51 -0.72
C LEU A 128 13.27 2.11 0.20
N VAL A 129 12.97 0.81 0.26
CA VAL A 129 11.93 0.29 1.16
C VAL A 129 12.38 0.43 2.62
N ARG A 130 13.65 0.15 2.92
CA ARG A 130 14.20 0.39 4.27
C ARG A 130 14.12 1.86 4.64
N ASP A 131 14.39 2.75 3.68
CA ASP A 131 14.28 4.20 3.87
C ASP A 131 12.83 4.60 4.19
N LEU A 132 11.86 4.02 3.48
CA LEU A 132 10.43 4.22 3.75
C LEU A 132 10.08 3.87 5.20
N THR A 133 10.47 2.68 5.66
CA THR A 133 10.19 2.24 7.02
C THR A 133 10.90 3.09 8.07
N ARG A 134 12.11 3.56 7.77
CA ARG A 134 12.89 4.43 8.64
C ARG A 134 12.28 5.82 8.79
N ILE A 135 11.74 6.36 7.71
CA ILE A 135 11.13 7.70 7.69
C ILE A 135 9.74 7.68 8.29
N VAL A 136 8.91 6.74 7.88
CA VAL A 136 7.49 6.72 8.26
C VAL A 136 7.23 5.92 9.53
N GLY A 137 7.99 4.85 9.77
CA GLY A 137 7.78 3.95 10.91
C GLY A 137 7.72 4.66 12.26
N PRO A 138 8.72 5.48 12.63
CA PRO A 138 8.67 6.22 13.91
C PRO A 138 7.49 7.18 14.01
N VAL A 139 7.06 7.77 12.90
CA VAL A 139 5.90 8.66 12.86
C VAL A 139 4.61 7.88 13.09
N ILE A 140 4.51 6.67 12.50
CA ILE A 140 3.38 5.77 12.74
C ILE A 140 3.34 5.36 14.23
N ASP A 141 4.48 5.03 14.82
CA ASP A 141 4.56 4.68 16.25
C ASP A 141 4.06 5.84 17.12
N LYS A 142 4.47 7.06 16.79
CA LYS A 142 4.00 8.26 17.49
C LYS A 142 2.50 8.47 17.30
N PHE A 143 1.98 8.23 16.10
CA PHE A 143 0.55 8.31 15.81
C PHE A 143 -0.24 7.32 16.67
N PHE A 144 0.21 6.07 16.78
CA PHE A 144 -0.43 5.07 17.64
C PHE A 144 -0.42 5.51 19.10
N GLU A 145 0.72 6.00 19.58
CA GLU A 145 0.86 6.48 20.96
C GLU A 145 -0.09 7.64 21.25
N LEU A 146 -0.16 8.64 20.36
CA LEU A 146 -1.01 9.82 20.54
C LEU A 146 -2.49 9.48 20.56
N ASN A 147 -2.90 8.43 19.87
CA ASN A 147 -4.30 8.03 19.74
C ASN A 147 -4.65 6.81 20.59
N GLU A 148 -3.71 6.37 21.43
CA GLU A 148 -3.88 5.21 22.32
C GLU A 148 -4.30 3.95 21.56
N ILE A 149 -3.70 3.74 20.37
CA ILE A 149 -3.93 2.55 19.53
C ILE A 149 -2.83 1.52 19.84
N GLU A 150 -3.23 0.28 20.10
CA GLU A 150 -2.28 -0.82 20.26
C GLU A 150 -1.80 -1.32 18.91
N ARG A 151 -0.51 -1.63 18.82
CA ARG A 151 0.09 -2.20 17.63
C ARG A 151 0.18 -3.69 17.69
#